data_e6cc7b80afc14834e79f3588d8f13d3f
#
_entry.id   e6cc7b80afc14834e79f3588d8f13d3f
#
_cell.length_a   1.000
_cell.length_b   1.000
_cell.length_c   1.000
_cell.angle_alpha   90.00
_cell.angle_beta   90.00
_cell.angle_gamma   90.00
#
_symmetry.space_group_name_H-M   'P 1'
#
loop_
_entity.id
_entity.type
_entity.pdbx_description
1 polymer ?
#
loop_
_entity_poly.entity_id
_entity_poly.type
_entity_poly.pdbx_seq_one_letter_code
_entity_poly.pdbx_strand_id
1 'polypeptide(L)'
;MKWLALILILTACAPAKYSDIGHEYLGAAYVADPLGEGILPDADPLIRNDAFDCTTFVETALAGGDVETLNKIRYKDGKIGFLTRNHFIETDWLENNANRVSVVTKQYGDVATRNVVIDRQNWLRTVHGIDAEYPTRNVMLEYIPYDKLEKLNPSQPLIVLFIADKSQISDKIGTDLAVRHMGFLLPGGVLRHASQEYGRVMDTDFYEYAMRRANGTHDIGIMLVEIK
;
A
#
# COMPACT_ATOMS: atom_id res chain seq x y z
N MET A 1 1.62 -38.55 49.34
CA MET A 1 2.26 -37.42 48.64
C MET A 1 1.98 -37.57 47.13
N LYS A 2 1.08 -36.75 46.57
CA LYS A 2 0.77 -36.76 45.14
C LYS A 2 1.61 -35.66 44.48
N TRP A 3 2.48 -36.05 43.57
CA TRP A 3 3.26 -35.10 42.75
C TRP A 3 2.37 -34.62 41.62
N LEU A 4 2.03 -33.35 41.61
CA LEU A 4 1.46 -32.68 40.42
C LEU A 4 2.60 -32.32 39.46
N ALA A 5 2.65 -32.99 38.30
CA ALA A 5 3.53 -32.60 37.23
C ALA A 5 2.93 -31.37 36.53
N LEU A 6 3.59 -30.23 36.65
CA LEU A 6 3.25 -29.00 35.91
C LEU A 6 3.77 -29.15 34.48
N ILE A 7 2.88 -29.44 33.53
CA ILE A 7 3.23 -29.44 32.11
C ILE A 7 3.28 -27.99 31.65
N LEU A 8 4.48 -27.45 31.48
CA LEU A 8 4.70 -26.19 30.76
C LEU A 8 4.47 -26.44 29.27
N ILE A 9 3.32 -25.97 28.74
CA ILE A 9 3.09 -25.91 27.31
C ILE A 9 3.86 -24.70 26.80
N LEU A 10 5.07 -24.92 26.26
CA LEU A 10 5.80 -23.96 25.45
C LEU A 10 5.08 -23.87 24.11
N THR A 11 4.19 -22.90 23.96
CA THR A 11 3.71 -22.49 22.63
C THR A 11 4.88 -21.86 21.89
N ALA A 12 5.59 -22.65 21.09
CA ALA A 12 6.51 -22.12 20.11
C ALA A 12 5.67 -21.30 19.12
N CYS A 13 5.75 -19.97 19.22
CA CYS A 13 5.19 -19.09 18.20
C CYS A 13 5.97 -19.37 16.92
N ALA A 14 5.32 -19.96 15.91
CA ALA A 14 5.92 -20.08 14.59
C ALA A 14 6.29 -18.65 14.12
N PRO A 15 7.47 -18.46 13.52
CA PRO A 15 7.82 -17.14 12.97
C PRO A 15 6.72 -16.72 12.00
N ALA A 16 6.24 -15.51 12.15
CA ALA A 16 5.19 -14.98 11.29
C ALA A 16 5.69 -15.01 9.84
N LYS A 17 4.86 -15.51 8.94
CA LYS A 17 5.17 -15.69 7.50
C LYS A 17 5.78 -14.43 6.85
N TYR A 18 5.47 -13.24 7.38
CA TYR A 18 5.89 -11.95 6.84
C TYR A 18 6.75 -11.13 7.81
N SER A 19 7.33 -11.72 8.86
CA SER A 19 8.07 -10.98 9.91
C SER A 19 9.17 -10.05 9.37
N ASP A 20 9.70 -10.33 8.19
CA ASP A 20 10.78 -9.59 7.55
C ASP A 20 10.44 -9.17 6.10
N ILE A 21 9.16 -8.95 5.82
CA ILE A 21 8.67 -8.60 4.47
C ILE A 21 9.41 -7.42 3.86
N GLY A 22 9.95 -7.60 2.65
CA GLY A 22 10.64 -6.57 1.89
C GLY A 22 12.04 -6.22 2.40
N HIS A 23 12.62 -6.97 3.35
CA HIS A 23 13.97 -6.74 3.87
C HIS A 23 15.04 -6.82 2.79
N GLU A 24 14.90 -7.76 1.88
CA GLU A 24 15.79 -8.01 0.76
C GLU A 24 15.93 -6.80 -0.19
N TYR A 25 14.97 -5.87 -0.14
CA TYR A 25 14.97 -4.66 -0.99
C TYR A 25 15.49 -3.40 -0.27
N LEU A 26 15.91 -3.50 1.00
CA LEU A 26 16.48 -2.35 1.72
C LEU A 26 17.69 -1.78 0.96
N GLY A 27 17.65 -0.46 0.73
CA GLY A 27 18.67 0.26 -0.03
C GLY A 27 18.43 0.30 -1.54
N ALA A 28 17.49 -0.45 -2.10
CA ALA A 28 17.09 -0.33 -3.50
C ALA A 28 16.63 1.10 -3.82
N ALA A 29 16.95 1.60 -5.02
CA ALA A 29 16.68 2.98 -5.40
C ALA A 29 15.17 3.31 -5.43
N TYR A 30 14.79 4.55 -5.10
CA TYR A 30 13.48 5.07 -5.42
C TYR A 30 13.47 5.61 -6.86
N VAL A 31 12.51 5.15 -7.66
CA VAL A 31 12.23 5.69 -9.00
C VAL A 31 10.72 5.84 -9.11
N ALA A 32 10.25 7.02 -9.50
CA ALA A 32 8.83 7.21 -9.76
C ALA A 32 8.43 6.43 -11.01
N ASP A 33 7.29 5.73 -10.91
CA ASP A 33 6.74 4.93 -12.00
C ASP A 33 7.77 3.97 -12.65
N PRO A 34 8.36 3.02 -11.88
CA PRO A 34 9.50 2.23 -12.34
C PRO A 34 9.12 1.05 -13.24
N LEU A 35 7.83 0.77 -13.41
CA LEU A 35 7.32 -0.41 -14.10
C LEU A 35 6.17 -0.09 -15.05
N GLY A 36 6.27 -0.63 -16.26
CA GLY A 36 5.23 -0.62 -17.26
C GLY A 36 4.83 -2.02 -17.75
N GLU A 37 4.16 -2.08 -18.88
CA GLU A 37 3.71 -3.32 -19.49
C GLU A 37 4.64 -3.84 -20.59
N GLY A 38 5.74 -3.16 -20.88
CA GLY A 38 6.66 -3.46 -21.96
C GLY A 38 6.15 -3.05 -23.36
N ILE A 39 4.96 -2.44 -23.42
CA ILE A 39 4.30 -1.91 -24.64
C ILE A 39 3.68 -0.55 -24.34
N LEU A 40 3.42 0.25 -25.37
CA LEU A 40 2.70 1.52 -25.19
C LEU A 40 1.30 1.30 -24.62
N PRO A 41 0.79 2.24 -23.78
CA PRO A 41 1.38 3.56 -23.49
C PRO A 41 2.52 3.55 -22.46
N ASP A 42 2.75 2.46 -21.77
CA ASP A 42 3.73 2.34 -20.70
C ASP A 42 4.71 1.20 -21.02
N ALA A 43 5.82 1.53 -21.66
CA ALA A 43 6.77 0.57 -22.25
C ALA A 43 7.97 0.23 -21.35
N ASP A 44 7.91 0.54 -20.06
CA ASP A 44 8.95 0.20 -19.11
C ASP A 44 9.03 -1.32 -18.83
N PRO A 45 10.15 -1.82 -18.24
CA PRO A 45 10.26 -3.21 -17.86
C PRO A 45 9.16 -3.67 -16.89
N LEU A 46 8.54 -4.82 -17.13
CA LEU A 46 7.47 -5.39 -16.31
C LEU A 46 7.91 -5.72 -14.88
N ILE A 47 9.18 -6.09 -14.68
CA ILE A 47 9.71 -6.53 -13.39
C ILE A 47 11.06 -5.88 -13.14
N ARG A 48 11.18 -5.27 -11.95
CA ARG A 48 12.44 -4.72 -11.41
C ARG A 48 12.58 -5.11 -9.95
N ASN A 49 13.82 -5.34 -9.52
CA ASN A 49 14.17 -5.60 -8.13
C ASN A 49 15.24 -4.62 -7.62
N ASP A 50 15.67 -3.68 -8.46
CA ASP A 50 16.75 -2.71 -8.21
C ASP A 50 16.20 -1.32 -7.86
N ALA A 51 14.94 -1.02 -8.24
CA ALA A 51 14.32 0.27 -8.02
C ALA A 51 12.79 0.15 -7.90
N PHE A 52 12.21 0.99 -7.05
CA PHE A 52 10.79 0.96 -6.71
C PHE A 52 10.22 2.36 -6.49
N ASP A 53 8.95 2.53 -6.76
CA ASP A 53 8.10 3.48 -6.04
C ASP A 53 7.42 2.79 -4.85
N CYS A 54 6.55 3.52 -4.12
CA CYS A 54 5.90 2.97 -2.93
C CYS A 54 4.96 1.80 -3.23
N THR A 55 4.27 1.82 -4.37
CA THR A 55 3.31 0.79 -4.77
C THR A 55 4.03 -0.46 -5.25
N THR A 56 4.97 -0.31 -6.17
CA THR A 56 5.73 -1.43 -6.73
C THR A 56 6.59 -2.13 -5.70
N PHE A 57 7.10 -1.40 -4.69
CA PHE A 57 7.78 -2.00 -3.54
C PHE A 57 6.84 -2.93 -2.76
N VAL A 58 5.66 -2.45 -2.39
CA VAL A 58 4.70 -3.27 -1.62
C VAL A 58 4.23 -4.47 -2.42
N GLU A 59 3.91 -4.30 -3.70
CA GLU A 59 3.48 -5.39 -4.58
C GLU A 59 4.54 -6.48 -4.72
N THR A 60 5.80 -6.08 -4.95
CA THR A 60 6.92 -7.01 -5.14
C THR A 60 7.25 -7.77 -3.85
N ALA A 61 7.26 -7.08 -2.71
CA ALA A 61 7.47 -7.71 -1.41
C ALA A 61 6.35 -8.69 -1.04
N LEU A 62 5.08 -8.35 -1.31
CA LEU A 62 3.94 -9.25 -1.12
C LEU A 62 4.01 -10.51 -2.00
N ALA A 63 4.56 -10.37 -3.20
CA ALA A 63 4.72 -11.49 -4.12
C ALA A 63 5.80 -12.49 -3.69
N GLY A 64 6.75 -12.06 -2.82
CA GLY A 64 7.81 -12.92 -2.30
C GLY A 64 8.70 -13.53 -3.38
N GLY A 65 8.94 -12.79 -4.48
CA GLY A 65 9.76 -13.24 -5.61
C GLY A 65 9.01 -14.08 -6.66
N ASP A 66 7.72 -14.40 -6.43
CA ASP A 66 6.93 -15.16 -7.41
C ASP A 66 6.25 -14.23 -8.44
N VAL A 67 6.69 -14.35 -9.70
CA VAL A 67 6.24 -13.49 -10.81
C VAL A 67 4.75 -13.67 -11.10
N GLU A 68 4.21 -14.88 -11.01
CA GLU A 68 2.80 -15.13 -11.26
C GLU A 68 1.93 -14.46 -10.18
N THR A 69 2.35 -14.56 -8.92
CA THR A 69 1.70 -13.86 -7.80
C THR A 69 1.80 -12.36 -7.97
N LEU A 70 2.95 -11.81 -8.38
CA LEU A 70 3.12 -10.39 -8.64
C LEU A 70 2.16 -9.89 -9.72
N ASN A 71 2.01 -10.62 -10.81
CA ASN A 71 1.07 -10.27 -11.87
C ASN A 71 -0.39 -10.30 -11.37
N LYS A 72 -0.75 -11.27 -10.52
CA LYS A 72 -2.08 -11.32 -9.89
C LYS A 72 -2.35 -10.18 -8.91
N ILE A 73 -1.31 -9.68 -8.24
CA ILE A 73 -1.42 -8.51 -7.36
C ILE A 73 -1.58 -7.23 -8.17
N ARG A 74 -0.83 -7.09 -9.24
CA ARG A 74 -0.69 -5.86 -10.02
C ARG A 74 -1.81 -5.66 -11.05
N TYR A 75 -2.29 -6.74 -11.65
CA TYR A 75 -3.25 -6.70 -12.75
C TYR A 75 -4.54 -7.41 -12.41
N LYS A 76 -5.66 -6.89 -12.88
CA LYS A 76 -6.97 -7.53 -12.77
C LYS A 76 -6.93 -8.94 -13.38
N ASP A 77 -7.30 -9.93 -12.58
CA ASP A 77 -7.27 -11.35 -12.96
C ASP A 77 -5.87 -11.84 -13.42
N GLY A 78 -4.80 -11.15 -13.05
CA GLY A 78 -3.43 -11.45 -13.46
C GLY A 78 -3.14 -11.21 -14.96
N LYS A 79 -4.02 -10.51 -15.66
CA LYS A 79 -3.87 -10.23 -17.11
C LYS A 79 -3.04 -8.98 -17.31
N ILE A 80 -1.82 -9.15 -17.80
CA ILE A 80 -0.88 -8.05 -18.04
C ILE A 80 -1.42 -7.10 -19.11
N GLY A 81 -1.49 -5.81 -18.80
CA GLY A 81 -1.89 -4.75 -19.73
C GLY A 81 -2.26 -3.47 -19.01
N PHE A 82 -2.07 -2.33 -19.66
CA PHE A 82 -2.30 -1.01 -19.09
C PHE A 82 -3.72 -0.85 -18.54
N LEU A 83 -4.74 -1.26 -19.28
CA LEU A 83 -6.13 -1.12 -18.86
C LEU A 83 -6.55 -2.11 -17.75
N THR A 84 -5.79 -3.16 -17.55
CA THR A 84 -6.01 -4.15 -16.48
C THR A 84 -5.16 -3.92 -15.24
N ARG A 85 -4.20 -3.00 -15.31
CA ARG A 85 -3.39 -2.59 -14.16
C ARG A 85 -4.25 -1.94 -13.08
N ASN A 86 -3.94 -2.24 -11.83
CA ASN A 86 -4.62 -1.67 -10.66
C ASN A 86 -4.06 -0.27 -10.38
N HIS A 87 -4.47 0.72 -11.17
CA HIS A 87 -3.96 2.10 -11.09
C HIS A 87 -4.42 2.85 -9.83
N PHE A 88 -5.57 2.48 -9.28
CA PHE A 88 -6.15 3.12 -8.11
C PHE A 88 -6.20 2.13 -6.94
N ILE A 89 -5.53 2.48 -5.84
CA ILE A 89 -5.53 1.63 -4.65
C ILE A 89 -6.95 1.45 -4.12
N GLU A 90 -7.74 2.52 -4.14
CA GLU A 90 -9.08 2.61 -3.56
C GLU A 90 -10.11 1.72 -4.26
N THR A 91 -10.04 1.61 -5.58
CA THR A 91 -11.07 0.95 -6.40
C THR A 91 -10.58 -0.30 -7.13
N ASP A 92 -9.29 -0.39 -7.39
CA ASP A 92 -8.74 -1.48 -8.20
C ASP A 92 -7.93 -2.44 -7.31
N TRP A 93 -6.89 -1.92 -6.65
CA TRP A 93 -5.91 -2.75 -5.96
C TRP A 93 -6.50 -3.49 -4.75
N LEU A 94 -7.22 -2.79 -3.87
CA LEU A 94 -7.84 -3.41 -2.69
C LEU A 94 -8.87 -4.46 -3.08
N GLU A 95 -9.68 -4.20 -4.09
CA GLU A 95 -10.70 -5.16 -4.55
C GLU A 95 -10.09 -6.38 -5.24
N ASN A 96 -9.13 -6.16 -6.15
CA ASN A 96 -8.46 -7.25 -6.87
C ASN A 96 -7.66 -8.15 -5.90
N ASN A 97 -7.17 -7.61 -4.79
CA ASN A 97 -6.40 -8.32 -3.79
C ASN A 97 -7.20 -8.71 -2.53
N ALA A 98 -8.53 -8.63 -2.54
CA ALA A 98 -9.38 -8.91 -1.37
C ALA A 98 -9.22 -10.34 -0.79
N ASN A 99 -8.71 -11.28 -1.58
CA ASN A 99 -8.36 -12.63 -1.12
C ASN A 99 -7.02 -12.69 -0.36
N ARG A 100 -6.16 -11.66 -0.48
CA ARG A 100 -4.83 -11.58 0.14
C ARG A 100 -4.77 -10.56 1.27
N VAL A 101 -5.62 -9.54 1.20
CA VAL A 101 -5.60 -8.43 2.16
C VAL A 101 -7.00 -8.10 2.65
N SER A 102 -7.09 -7.42 3.80
CA SER A 102 -8.34 -6.87 4.31
C SER A 102 -8.10 -5.58 5.09
N VAL A 103 -9.00 -4.60 4.93
CA VAL A 103 -8.94 -3.34 5.67
C VAL A 103 -9.29 -3.61 7.14
N VAL A 104 -8.40 -3.19 8.04
CA VAL A 104 -8.52 -3.42 9.50
C VAL A 104 -8.40 -2.13 10.33
N THR A 105 -8.50 -0.98 9.71
CA THR A 105 -8.27 0.34 10.30
C THR A 105 -8.99 0.53 11.64
N LYS A 106 -10.27 0.16 11.74
CA LYS A 106 -11.08 0.27 12.97
C LYS A 106 -10.57 -0.52 14.16
N GLN A 107 -9.73 -1.52 13.94
CA GLN A 107 -9.17 -2.33 15.02
C GLN A 107 -8.04 -1.61 15.75
N TYR A 108 -7.52 -0.52 15.17
CA TYR A 108 -6.32 0.17 15.62
C TYR A 108 -6.58 1.60 16.12
N GLY A 109 -7.78 2.12 15.99
CA GLY A 109 -8.12 3.46 16.49
C GLY A 109 -9.44 3.99 15.98
N ASP A 110 -9.79 5.18 16.47
CA ASP A 110 -10.98 5.91 16.06
C ASP A 110 -10.85 6.38 14.60
N VAL A 111 -11.84 6.07 13.80
CA VAL A 111 -11.82 6.41 12.37
C VAL A 111 -12.69 7.62 12.04
N ALA A 112 -12.23 8.39 11.07
CA ALA A 112 -13.02 9.31 10.27
C ALA A 112 -13.28 8.71 8.89
N THR A 113 -14.14 9.35 8.12
CA THR A 113 -14.47 8.92 6.75
C THR A 113 -14.14 9.98 5.72
N ARG A 114 -13.73 9.55 4.53
CA ARG A 114 -13.54 10.39 3.34
C ARG A 114 -14.22 9.75 2.14
N ASN A 115 -15.09 10.51 1.46
CA ASN A 115 -15.61 10.08 0.17
C ASN A 115 -14.61 10.41 -0.93
N VAL A 116 -14.29 9.41 -1.74
CA VAL A 116 -13.35 9.49 -2.87
C VAL A 116 -14.10 9.20 -4.15
N VAL A 117 -13.94 10.05 -5.15
CA VAL A 117 -14.59 9.91 -6.46
C VAL A 117 -13.54 9.59 -7.50
N ILE A 118 -13.52 8.35 -7.97
CA ILE A 118 -12.60 7.89 -9.02
C ILE A 118 -13.29 7.91 -10.37
N ASP A 119 -12.87 8.85 -11.21
CA ASP A 119 -13.26 8.95 -12.62
C ASP A 119 -12.12 8.43 -13.50
N ARG A 120 -12.03 7.10 -13.63
CA ARG A 120 -11.00 6.43 -14.41
C ARG A 120 -11.04 6.82 -15.88
N GLN A 121 -12.22 7.00 -16.45
CA GLN A 121 -12.38 7.41 -17.85
C GLN A 121 -11.77 8.78 -18.09
N ASN A 122 -12.10 9.76 -17.24
CA ASN A 122 -11.56 11.11 -17.37
C ASN A 122 -10.04 11.13 -17.12
N TRP A 123 -9.53 10.35 -16.17
CA TRP A 123 -8.10 10.17 -15.94
C TRP A 123 -7.38 9.61 -17.16
N LEU A 124 -7.88 8.51 -17.75
CA LEU A 124 -7.31 7.91 -18.96
C LEU A 124 -7.24 8.90 -20.12
N ARG A 125 -8.30 9.68 -20.32
CA ARG A 125 -8.35 10.71 -21.35
C ARG A 125 -7.39 11.85 -21.09
N THR A 126 -7.37 12.36 -19.85
CA THR A 126 -6.59 13.55 -19.46
C THR A 126 -5.10 13.28 -19.43
N VAL A 127 -4.68 12.15 -18.86
CA VAL A 127 -3.27 11.84 -18.63
C VAL A 127 -2.65 11.06 -19.78
N HIS A 128 -3.40 10.13 -20.38
CA HIS A 128 -2.85 9.16 -21.34
C HIS A 128 -3.42 9.31 -22.77
N GLY A 129 -4.43 10.17 -22.99
CA GLY A 129 -5.07 10.31 -24.28
C GLY A 129 -5.85 9.06 -24.73
N ILE A 130 -6.20 8.18 -23.79
CA ILE A 130 -6.92 6.93 -24.05
C ILE A 130 -8.41 7.18 -23.84
N ASP A 131 -9.22 6.88 -24.85
CA ASP A 131 -10.67 6.93 -24.76
C ASP A 131 -11.22 5.50 -24.50
N ALA A 132 -11.59 5.25 -23.24
CA ALA A 132 -12.15 3.99 -22.81
C ALA A 132 -13.27 4.26 -21.80
N GLU A 133 -14.36 3.53 -21.92
CA GLU A 133 -15.55 3.71 -21.08
C GLU A 133 -15.37 3.01 -19.72
N TYR A 134 -15.49 3.78 -18.64
CA TYR A 134 -15.51 3.31 -17.26
C TYR A 134 -16.54 4.08 -16.44
N PRO A 135 -17.30 3.42 -15.57
CA PRO A 135 -18.18 4.11 -14.65
C PRO A 135 -17.37 4.89 -13.61
N THR A 136 -17.82 6.10 -13.29
CA THR A 136 -17.31 6.82 -12.12
C THR A 136 -17.66 6.04 -10.85
N ARG A 137 -16.71 5.88 -9.93
CA ARG A 137 -16.87 5.13 -8.69
C ARG A 137 -16.76 6.04 -7.48
N ASN A 138 -17.66 5.85 -6.52
CA ASN A 138 -17.63 6.50 -5.23
C ASN A 138 -17.24 5.48 -4.17
N VAL A 139 -16.18 5.78 -3.41
CA VAL A 139 -15.67 4.92 -2.34
C VAL A 139 -15.59 5.70 -1.04
N MET A 140 -16.14 5.13 0.03
CA MET A 140 -15.98 5.68 1.37
C MET A 140 -14.77 5.02 2.03
N LEU A 141 -13.71 5.79 2.24
CA LEU A 141 -12.52 5.35 2.97
C LEU A 141 -12.68 5.65 4.46
N GLU A 142 -12.26 4.70 5.30
CA GLU A 142 -12.17 4.86 6.74
C GLU A 142 -10.70 4.95 7.12
N TYR A 143 -10.31 6.05 7.77
CA TYR A 143 -8.93 6.31 8.13
C TYR A 143 -8.80 6.81 9.57
N ILE A 144 -7.68 6.57 10.23
CA ILE A 144 -7.33 7.17 11.53
C ILE A 144 -6.75 8.55 11.24
N PRO A 145 -7.40 9.65 11.68
CA PRO A 145 -6.83 10.99 11.55
C PRO A 145 -5.52 11.12 12.34
N TYR A 146 -4.60 11.95 11.89
CA TYR A 146 -3.31 12.13 12.56
C TYR A 146 -3.43 12.67 13.99
N ASP A 147 -4.43 13.50 14.27
CA ASP A 147 -4.69 14.03 15.62
C ASP A 147 -5.23 12.98 16.61
N LYS A 148 -5.65 11.81 16.08
CA LYS A 148 -6.09 10.63 16.86
C LYS A 148 -5.13 9.45 16.75
N LEU A 149 -4.04 9.61 16.00
CA LEU A 149 -3.09 8.53 15.79
C LEU A 149 -2.20 8.33 17.02
N GLU A 150 -2.31 7.17 17.63
CA GLU A 150 -1.43 6.72 18.70
C GLU A 150 -0.21 5.97 18.12
N LYS A 151 0.78 5.69 18.99
CA LYS A 151 1.91 4.83 18.60
C LYS A 151 1.42 3.41 18.39
N LEU A 152 1.53 2.93 17.16
CA LEU A 152 1.13 1.59 16.78
C LEU A 152 2.30 0.61 16.87
N ASN A 153 2.01 -0.57 17.41
CA ASN A 153 2.95 -1.69 17.47
C ASN A 153 2.19 -2.99 17.15
N PRO A 154 1.92 -3.27 15.87
CA PRO A 154 1.20 -4.46 15.48
C PRO A 154 2.04 -5.71 15.77
N SER A 155 1.39 -6.84 16.08
CA SER A 155 2.07 -8.13 16.28
C SER A 155 2.52 -8.79 14.97
N GLN A 156 1.95 -8.35 13.84
CA GLN A 156 2.24 -8.80 12.47
C GLN A 156 2.38 -7.59 11.56
N PRO A 157 3.13 -7.68 10.47
CA PRO A 157 3.19 -6.61 9.47
C PRO A 157 1.81 -6.25 8.92
N LEU A 158 1.56 -4.96 8.82
CA LEU A 158 0.40 -4.38 8.14
C LEU A 158 0.87 -3.55 6.96
N ILE A 159 0.05 -3.45 5.92
CA ILE A 159 0.23 -2.41 4.92
C ILE A 159 -0.38 -1.14 5.49
N VAL A 160 0.37 -0.04 5.47
CA VAL A 160 -0.12 1.29 5.81
C VAL A 160 -0.29 2.12 4.54
N LEU A 161 -1.47 2.72 4.40
CA LEU A 161 -1.83 3.63 3.31
C LEU A 161 -1.98 5.03 3.90
N PHE A 162 -1.29 6.01 3.32
CA PHE A 162 -1.34 7.40 3.74
C PHE A 162 -2.41 8.14 2.93
N ILE A 163 -3.43 8.63 3.63
CA ILE A 163 -4.63 9.20 3.04
C ILE A 163 -4.50 10.72 2.99
N ALA A 164 -4.64 11.27 1.80
CA ALA A 164 -4.65 12.71 1.58
C ALA A 164 -6.08 13.26 1.54
N ASP A 165 -6.23 14.52 1.84
CA ASP A 165 -7.42 15.30 1.51
C ASP A 165 -7.52 15.53 -0.01
N LYS A 166 -8.62 16.10 -0.49
CA LYS A 166 -8.79 16.41 -1.91
C LYS A 166 -7.58 17.20 -2.42
N SER A 167 -6.78 16.56 -3.27
CA SER A 167 -5.50 17.11 -3.66
C SER A 167 -5.64 18.03 -4.88
N GLN A 168 -4.77 19.06 -4.97
CA GLN A 168 -4.64 19.90 -6.17
C GLN A 168 -4.23 19.09 -7.42
N ILE A 169 -3.70 17.88 -7.25
CA ILE A 169 -3.41 16.96 -8.33
C ILE A 169 -4.69 16.47 -8.99
N SER A 170 -5.79 16.30 -8.24
CA SER A 170 -7.07 15.82 -8.77
C SER A 170 -7.56 16.61 -9.98
N ASP A 171 -7.42 17.93 -9.93
CA ASP A 171 -7.82 18.80 -11.04
C ASP A 171 -6.90 18.63 -12.27
N LYS A 172 -5.63 18.27 -12.05
CA LYS A 172 -4.65 18.07 -13.14
C LYS A 172 -4.78 16.71 -13.80
N ILE A 173 -5.12 15.68 -13.04
CA ILE A 173 -5.23 14.31 -13.55
C ILE A 173 -6.66 13.89 -13.88
N GLY A 174 -7.65 14.74 -13.59
CA GLY A 174 -9.05 14.53 -13.94
C GLY A 174 -9.79 13.53 -13.05
N THR A 175 -9.23 13.15 -11.90
CA THR A 175 -9.88 12.27 -10.92
C THR A 175 -9.34 12.52 -9.52
N ASP A 176 -10.05 12.06 -8.49
CA ASP A 176 -9.51 12.08 -7.12
C ASP A 176 -8.40 11.01 -6.96
N LEU A 177 -7.51 11.23 -5.99
CA LEU A 177 -6.45 10.32 -5.60
C LEU A 177 -6.24 10.47 -4.08
N ALA A 178 -6.77 9.55 -3.31
CA ALA A 178 -6.71 9.62 -1.86
C ALA A 178 -5.45 8.95 -1.29
N VAL A 179 -5.07 7.79 -1.79
CA VAL A 179 -3.84 7.11 -1.36
C VAL A 179 -2.64 7.70 -2.07
N ARG A 180 -1.77 8.37 -1.32
CA ARG A 180 -0.60 9.06 -1.88
C ARG A 180 0.73 8.38 -1.54
N HIS A 181 0.72 7.48 -0.59
CA HIS A 181 1.89 6.71 -0.20
C HIS A 181 1.48 5.43 0.49
N MET A 182 2.33 4.41 0.42
CA MET A 182 2.14 3.15 1.11
C MET A 182 3.47 2.50 1.50
N GLY A 183 3.39 1.60 2.47
CA GLY A 183 4.53 0.84 2.97
C GLY A 183 4.07 -0.24 3.95
N PHE A 184 5.00 -0.88 4.64
CA PHE A 184 4.71 -1.86 5.69
C PHE A 184 4.95 -1.23 7.06
N LEU A 185 3.94 -1.30 7.92
CA LEU A 185 4.09 -1.08 9.35
C LEU A 185 4.45 -2.41 10.02
N LEU A 186 5.69 -2.52 10.45
CA LEU A 186 6.26 -3.70 11.07
C LEU A 186 6.10 -3.68 12.60
N PRO A 187 6.21 -4.84 13.28
CA PRO A 187 6.38 -4.88 14.72
C PRO A 187 7.50 -3.96 15.19
N GLY A 188 7.33 -3.34 16.35
CA GLY A 188 8.26 -2.33 16.85
C GLY A 188 7.96 -0.90 16.37
N GLY A 189 6.90 -0.69 15.60
CA GLY A 189 6.53 0.65 15.09
C GLY A 189 7.44 1.13 13.97
N VAL A 190 8.01 0.22 13.19
CA VAL A 190 8.90 0.52 12.06
C VAL A 190 8.08 0.63 10.77
N LEU A 191 8.28 1.70 10.02
CA LEU A 191 7.78 1.85 8.65
C LEU A 191 8.87 1.45 7.66
N ARG A 192 8.63 0.39 6.91
CA ARG A 192 9.44 0.00 5.74
C ARG A 192 8.76 0.47 4.46
N HIS A 193 9.42 1.33 3.71
CA HIS A 193 8.84 1.92 2.50
C HIS A 193 9.89 2.35 1.47
N ALA A 194 9.48 2.45 0.20
CA ALA A 194 10.27 3.16 -0.80
C ALA A 194 10.07 4.67 -0.63
N SER A 195 11.08 5.34 -0.11
CA SER A 195 11.02 6.75 0.23
C SER A 195 11.48 7.63 -0.90
N GLN A 196 10.58 8.47 -1.42
CA GLN A 196 10.94 9.50 -2.41
C GLN A 196 11.89 10.54 -1.82
N GLU A 197 11.68 10.92 -0.55
CA GLU A 197 12.49 11.92 0.15
C GLU A 197 13.95 11.48 0.27
N TYR A 198 14.19 10.20 0.59
CA TYR A 198 15.54 9.65 0.79
C TYR A 198 16.07 8.87 -0.44
N GLY A 199 15.30 8.80 -1.51
CA GLY A 199 15.70 8.17 -2.78
C GLY A 199 15.90 6.66 -2.73
N ARG A 200 15.35 5.95 -1.73
CA ARG A 200 15.57 4.51 -1.55
C ARG A 200 14.50 3.82 -0.69
N VAL A 201 14.49 2.49 -0.74
CA VAL A 201 13.77 1.66 0.23
C VAL A 201 14.50 1.71 1.57
N MET A 202 13.78 1.99 2.66
CA MET A 202 14.37 2.16 4.00
C MET A 202 13.37 1.88 5.12
N ASP A 203 13.92 1.70 6.31
CA ASP A 203 13.19 1.65 7.57
C ASP A 203 13.26 3.00 8.27
N THR A 204 12.14 3.43 8.87
CA THR A 204 12.07 4.65 9.69
C THR A 204 11.07 4.44 10.83
N ASP A 205 11.12 5.28 11.86
CA ASP A 205 10.06 5.30 12.88
C ASP A 205 8.73 5.72 12.23
N PHE A 206 7.73 4.87 12.37
CA PHE A 206 6.42 5.09 11.75
C PHE A 206 5.71 6.33 12.30
N TYR A 207 5.71 6.47 13.64
CA TYR A 207 4.98 7.57 14.27
C TYR A 207 5.61 8.93 13.95
N GLU A 208 6.93 9.03 14.00
CA GLU A 208 7.65 10.25 13.61
C GLU A 208 7.41 10.59 12.13
N TYR A 209 7.43 9.58 11.24
CA TYR A 209 7.15 9.77 9.83
C TYR A 209 5.72 10.29 9.62
N ALA A 210 4.72 9.68 10.25
CA ALA A 210 3.32 10.08 10.17
C ALA A 210 3.10 11.52 10.66
N MET A 211 3.71 11.89 11.80
CA MET A 211 3.59 13.25 12.36
C MET A 211 4.27 14.31 11.49
N ARG A 212 5.37 13.99 10.82
CA ARG A 212 5.96 14.91 9.83
C ARG A 212 5.02 15.14 8.65
N ARG A 213 4.36 14.10 8.15
CA ARG A 213 3.38 14.22 7.06
C ARG A 213 2.17 15.05 7.47
N ALA A 214 1.69 14.89 8.69
CA ALA A 214 0.61 15.70 9.25
C ALA A 214 0.88 17.21 9.20
N ASN A 215 2.15 17.61 9.36
CA ASN A 215 2.56 19.00 9.43
C ASN A 215 3.03 19.61 8.10
N GLY A 216 3.33 18.79 7.10
CA GLY A 216 3.99 19.25 5.87
C GLY A 216 3.32 18.86 4.56
N THR A 217 2.26 18.05 4.60
CA THR A 217 1.57 17.55 3.41
C THR A 217 0.05 17.75 3.51
N HIS A 218 -0.67 17.49 2.44
CA HIS A 218 -2.14 17.45 2.47
C HIS A 218 -2.69 16.10 2.98
N ASP A 219 -1.87 15.31 3.66
CA ASP A 219 -2.31 14.05 4.21
C ASP A 219 -3.11 14.28 5.50
N ILE A 220 -4.17 13.49 5.67
CA ILE A 220 -5.14 13.65 6.78
C ILE A 220 -5.11 12.49 7.76
N GLY A 221 -4.46 11.39 7.43
CA GLY A 221 -4.36 10.23 8.29
C GLY A 221 -3.90 8.98 7.55
N ILE A 222 -4.16 7.83 8.16
CA ILE A 222 -3.74 6.53 7.67
C ILE A 222 -4.88 5.53 7.61
N MET A 223 -4.78 4.59 6.69
CA MET A 223 -5.58 3.37 6.63
C MET A 223 -4.68 2.16 6.80
N LEU A 224 -5.16 1.14 7.51
CA LEU A 224 -4.41 -0.08 7.80
C LEU A 224 -5.04 -1.28 7.12
N VAL A 225 -4.19 -2.12 6.55
CA VAL A 225 -4.58 -3.28 5.76
C VAL A 225 -3.77 -4.48 6.24
N GLU A 226 -4.48 -5.54 6.65
CA GLU A 226 -3.90 -6.81 7.08
C GLU A 226 -3.52 -7.67 5.88
N ILE A 227 -2.44 -8.42 6.00
CA ILE A 227 -1.99 -9.43 5.04
C ILE A 227 -2.50 -10.79 5.54
N LYS A 228 -3.26 -11.51 4.72
CA LYS A 228 -3.88 -12.81 5.03
C LYS A 228 -2.93 -13.99 4.85
#